data_2b57ffea059596460440b9574f012351
#
_entry.id   2b57ffea059596460440b9574f012351
#
_cell.length_a   1.000
_cell.length_b   1.000
_cell.length_c   1.000
_cell.angle_alpha   90.00
_cell.angle_beta   90.00
_cell.angle_gamma   90.00
#
_symmetry.space_group_name_H-M   'P 1'
#
loop_
_entity.id
_entity.type
_entity.pdbx_description
1 polymer ?
#
loop_
_entity_poly.entity_id
_entity_poly.type
_entity_poly.pdbx_seq_one_letter_code
_entity_poly.pdbx_strand_id
1 'polypeptide(L)'
;MLDWLGSVQIRKRTASRVELDLTRATSWTGWGVAGAGARLAFFATVWAAIGGGVLVASGLLLATLRRRLVFDREDGLLRIEQRFLGLKRRTAVPLFHLRAVVVAARRGGMYVAYVERRIGGTIHLDEARRPGPLLALAEAVADVAELRLVYDATTRMAASD
;
A
#
# COMPACT_ATOMS: atom_id res chain seq x y z
N MET A 1 5.22 -9.90 -3.19
CA MET A 1 3.97 -10.45 -3.71
C MET A 1 2.74 -10.09 -2.85
N LEU A 2 2.84 -9.19 -1.88
CA LEU A 2 1.76 -8.74 -0.97
C LEU A 2 1.48 -7.23 -1.11
N ASP A 3 1.86 -6.64 -2.25
CA ASP A 3 1.84 -5.18 -2.44
C ASP A 3 0.46 -4.60 -2.79
N TRP A 4 -0.56 -5.42 -2.94
CA TRP A 4 -1.90 -5.03 -3.40
C TRP A 4 -3.00 -5.04 -2.32
N LEU A 5 -2.64 -5.31 -1.07
CA LEU A 5 -3.59 -5.43 0.02
C LEU A 5 -3.80 -4.09 0.74
N GLY A 6 -4.78 -3.34 0.28
CA GLY A 6 -5.33 -2.16 0.94
C GLY A 6 -4.90 -0.82 0.31
N SER A 7 -5.80 0.16 0.35
CA SER A 7 -5.53 1.52 -0.11
C SER A 7 -4.61 2.25 0.88
N VAL A 8 -3.67 3.01 0.35
CA VAL A 8 -2.74 3.84 1.12
C VAL A 8 -3.35 5.22 1.32
N GLN A 9 -3.31 5.75 2.53
CA GLN A 9 -3.78 7.10 2.84
C GLN A 9 -2.63 7.99 3.29
N ILE A 10 -2.68 9.25 2.88
CA ILE A 10 -1.79 10.28 3.38
C ILE A 10 -2.16 10.55 4.84
N ARG A 11 -1.29 10.15 5.76
CA ARG A 11 -1.49 10.37 7.20
C ARG A 11 -1.06 11.76 7.61
N LYS A 12 0.06 12.23 7.09
CA LYS A 12 0.63 13.54 7.39
C LYS A 12 1.35 14.06 6.16
N ARG A 13 1.08 15.30 5.80
CA ARG A 13 1.78 16.02 4.75
C ARG A 13 2.31 17.32 5.33
N THR A 14 3.61 17.53 5.22
CA THR A 14 4.32 18.78 5.48
C THR A 14 5.12 19.15 4.24
N ALA A 15 5.65 20.34 4.17
CA ALA A 15 6.44 20.80 3.03
C ALA A 15 7.67 19.91 2.74
N SER A 16 8.25 19.30 3.79
CA SER A 16 9.46 18.46 3.68
C SER A 16 9.20 16.96 3.86
N ARG A 17 7.97 16.56 4.26
CA ARG A 17 7.71 15.16 4.64
C ARG A 17 6.30 14.70 4.31
N VAL A 18 6.19 13.54 3.68
CA VAL A 18 4.93 12.82 3.44
C VAL A 18 4.98 11.44 4.09
N GLU A 19 4.00 11.18 4.94
CA GLU A 19 3.79 9.87 5.57
C GLU A 19 2.56 9.20 4.96
N LEU A 20 2.80 8.04 4.39
CA LEU A 20 1.78 7.18 3.83
C LEU A 20 1.60 5.96 4.73
N ASP A 21 0.38 5.65 5.09
CA ASP A 21 0.05 4.50 5.94
C ASP A 21 -1.00 3.63 5.25
N LEU A 22 -0.92 2.32 5.45
CA LEU A 22 -1.92 1.40 4.93
C LEU A 22 -3.24 1.63 5.65
N THR A 23 -4.34 1.68 4.91
CA THR A 23 -5.66 2.00 5.49
C THR A 23 -6.05 1.01 6.57
N ARG A 24 -6.67 1.49 7.63
CA ARG A 24 -7.22 0.66 8.72
C ARG A 24 -8.25 -0.37 8.24
N ALA A 25 -8.86 -0.15 7.07
CA ALA A 25 -9.82 -1.08 6.47
C ALA A 25 -9.28 -2.51 6.35
N THR A 26 -7.99 -2.67 5.98
CA THR A 26 -7.35 -3.98 5.88
C THR A 26 -7.25 -4.70 7.24
N SER A 27 -7.04 -3.93 8.31
CA SER A 27 -7.02 -4.49 9.67
C SER A 27 -8.41 -4.95 10.11
N TRP A 28 -9.46 -4.17 9.82
CA TRP A 28 -10.83 -4.54 10.15
C TRP A 28 -11.32 -5.78 9.39
N THR A 29 -11.01 -5.88 8.10
CA THR A 29 -11.30 -7.10 7.32
C THR A 29 -10.56 -8.32 7.88
N GLY A 30 -9.29 -8.16 8.28
CA GLY A 30 -8.53 -9.22 8.93
C GLY A 30 -9.18 -9.73 10.22
N TRP A 31 -9.61 -8.84 11.09
CA TRP A 31 -10.35 -9.20 12.32
C TRP A 31 -11.71 -9.83 12.03
N GLY A 32 -12.43 -9.36 11.02
CA GLY A 32 -13.70 -9.95 10.56
C GLY A 32 -13.52 -11.39 10.09
N VAL A 33 -12.51 -11.67 9.27
CA VAL A 33 -12.18 -13.01 8.79
C VAL A 33 -11.76 -13.93 9.94
N ALA A 34 -10.93 -13.44 10.88
CA ALA A 34 -10.53 -14.21 12.06
C ALA A 34 -11.73 -14.56 12.96
N GLY A 35 -12.65 -13.62 13.19
CA GLY A 35 -13.86 -13.83 13.95
C GLY A 35 -14.82 -14.84 13.31
N ALA A 36 -14.99 -14.77 11.98
CA ALA A 36 -15.78 -15.76 11.24
C ALA A 36 -15.16 -17.16 11.32
N GLY A 37 -13.84 -17.26 11.18
CA GLY A 37 -13.10 -18.52 11.32
C GLY A 37 -13.22 -19.12 12.71
N ALA A 38 -13.13 -18.30 13.76
CA ALA A 38 -13.30 -18.75 15.14
C ALA A 38 -14.72 -19.31 15.41
N ARG A 39 -15.75 -18.63 14.87
CA ARG A 39 -17.14 -19.16 14.95
C ARG A 39 -17.28 -20.50 14.25
N LEU A 40 -16.75 -20.65 13.03
CA LEU A 40 -16.78 -21.92 12.30
C LEU A 40 -16.05 -23.04 13.04
N ALA A 41 -14.92 -22.75 13.66
CA ALA A 41 -14.18 -23.74 14.44
C ALA A 41 -14.94 -24.23 15.68
N PHE A 42 -15.81 -23.39 16.27
CA PHE A 42 -16.53 -23.74 17.51
C PHE A 42 -17.80 -24.57 17.30
N PHE A 43 -18.44 -24.47 16.12
CA PHE A 43 -19.81 -25.06 15.91
C PHE A 43 -19.83 -26.27 15.00
N ALA A 44 -18.69 -26.88 14.62
CA ALA A 44 -18.71 -27.81 13.52
C ALA A 44 -17.77 -29.01 13.69
N THR A 45 -17.98 -29.99 12.79
CA THR A 45 -17.19 -31.21 12.59
C THR A 45 -15.68 -30.93 12.44
N VAL A 46 -14.84 -31.95 12.60
CA VAL A 46 -13.35 -31.87 12.51
C VAL A 46 -12.89 -31.11 11.28
N TRP A 47 -13.54 -31.27 10.13
CA TRP A 47 -13.19 -30.57 8.88
C TRP A 47 -13.46 -29.06 8.92
N ALA A 48 -14.52 -28.66 9.59
CA ALA A 48 -14.83 -27.23 9.76
C ALA A 48 -13.91 -26.58 10.82
N ALA A 49 -13.43 -27.34 11.81
CA ALA A 49 -12.43 -26.86 12.75
C ALA A 49 -11.09 -26.57 12.05
N ILE A 50 -10.66 -27.43 11.12
CA ILE A 50 -9.45 -27.19 10.29
C ILE A 50 -9.64 -25.96 9.42
N GLY A 51 -10.76 -25.86 8.68
CA GLY A 51 -11.07 -24.70 7.84
C GLY A 51 -11.18 -23.40 8.65
N GLY A 52 -11.81 -23.44 9.81
CA GLY A 52 -11.89 -22.33 10.76
C GLY A 52 -10.52 -21.88 11.25
N GLY A 53 -9.62 -22.82 11.58
CA GLY A 53 -8.26 -22.54 12.00
C GLY A 53 -7.44 -21.83 10.90
N VAL A 54 -7.58 -22.25 9.66
CA VAL A 54 -6.92 -21.59 8.51
C VAL A 54 -7.45 -20.16 8.32
N LEU A 55 -8.77 -19.94 8.47
CA LEU A 55 -9.35 -18.60 8.38
C LEU A 55 -8.89 -17.70 9.53
N VAL A 56 -8.80 -18.21 10.75
CA VAL A 56 -8.26 -17.46 11.90
C VAL A 56 -6.81 -17.05 11.63
N ALA A 57 -5.96 -18.00 11.21
CA ALA A 57 -4.56 -17.71 10.91
C ALA A 57 -4.42 -16.67 9.80
N SER A 58 -5.17 -16.80 8.71
CA SER A 58 -5.16 -15.85 7.58
C SER A 58 -5.67 -14.47 8.00
N GLY A 59 -6.73 -14.40 8.81
CA GLY A 59 -7.29 -13.15 9.35
C GLY A 59 -6.30 -12.42 10.25
N LEU A 60 -5.61 -13.15 11.15
CA LEU A 60 -4.57 -12.59 12.02
C LEU A 60 -3.37 -12.08 11.21
N LEU A 61 -2.96 -12.82 10.17
CA LEU A 61 -1.92 -12.39 9.25
C LEU A 61 -2.28 -11.04 8.59
N LEU A 62 -3.49 -10.92 8.06
CA LEU A 62 -3.98 -9.69 7.43
C LEU A 62 -4.10 -8.54 8.44
N ALA A 63 -4.58 -8.81 9.65
CA ALA A 63 -4.75 -7.80 10.70
C ALA A 63 -3.41 -7.23 11.21
N THR A 64 -2.34 -8.03 11.18
CA THR A 64 -1.01 -7.64 11.66
C THR A 64 -0.14 -6.98 10.58
N LEU A 65 -0.54 -7.09 9.30
CA LEU A 65 0.20 -6.49 8.20
C LEU A 65 0.07 -4.97 8.24
N ARG A 66 1.17 -4.28 8.48
CA ARG A 66 1.25 -2.83 8.41
C ARG A 66 2.43 -2.42 7.54
N ARG A 67 2.16 -1.51 6.61
CA ARG A 67 3.18 -0.90 5.76
C ARG A 67 3.08 0.61 5.89
N ARG A 68 4.20 1.24 6.18
CA ARG A 68 4.34 2.69 6.27
C ARG A 68 5.46 3.14 5.36
N LEU A 69 5.18 4.12 4.53
CA LEU A 69 6.16 4.77 3.68
C LEU A 69 6.33 6.22 4.17
N VAL A 70 7.54 6.62 4.41
CA VAL A 70 7.87 7.98 4.86
C VAL A 70 8.88 8.55 3.87
N PHE A 71 8.44 9.52 3.09
CA PHE A 71 9.32 10.33 2.24
C PHE A 71 9.76 11.53 3.07
N ASP A 72 11.05 11.64 3.28
CA ASP A 72 11.67 12.70 4.08
C ASP A 72 12.72 13.41 3.22
N ARG A 73 12.42 14.68 2.86
CA ARG A 73 13.27 15.48 2.01
C ARG A 73 14.51 15.96 2.76
N GLU A 74 14.37 16.29 4.04
CA GLU A 74 15.47 16.79 4.87
C GLU A 74 16.55 15.72 5.04
N ASP A 75 16.13 14.49 5.33
CA ASP A 75 17.04 13.35 5.41
C ASP A 75 17.45 12.81 4.03
N GLY A 76 16.77 13.20 2.94
CA GLY A 76 16.98 12.66 1.59
C GLY A 76 16.66 11.17 1.45
N LEU A 77 15.79 10.64 2.30
CA LEU A 77 15.52 9.22 2.43
C LEU A 77 14.03 8.88 2.30
N LEU A 78 13.75 7.79 1.57
CA LEU A 78 12.50 7.05 1.66
C LEU A 78 12.67 5.93 2.68
N ARG A 79 11.94 6.00 3.78
CA ARG A 79 11.90 4.96 4.81
C ARG A 79 10.68 4.08 4.59
N ILE A 80 10.91 2.78 4.40
CA ILE A 80 9.88 1.76 4.23
C ILE A 80 9.85 0.94 5.52
N GLU A 81 8.79 1.08 6.30
CA GLU A 81 8.57 0.28 7.49
C GLU A 81 7.49 -0.77 7.19
N GLN A 82 7.84 -2.02 7.34
CA GLN A 82 6.91 -3.14 7.24
C GLN A 82 6.84 -3.83 8.59
N ARG A 83 5.62 -4.08 9.04
CA ARG A 83 5.35 -4.84 10.25
C ARG A 83 4.56 -6.09 9.87
N PHE A 84 5.04 -7.22 10.29
CA PHE A 84 4.40 -8.50 10.04
C PHE A 84 4.61 -9.40 11.25
N LEU A 85 3.53 -9.87 11.88
CA LEU A 85 3.57 -10.72 13.09
C LEU A 85 4.50 -10.20 14.20
N GLY A 86 4.51 -8.89 14.43
CA GLY A 86 5.41 -8.28 15.43
C GLY A 86 6.83 -8.01 14.94
N LEU A 87 7.27 -8.65 13.86
CA LEU A 87 8.56 -8.39 13.22
C LEU A 87 8.52 -7.06 12.48
N LYS A 88 9.48 -6.19 12.77
CA LYS A 88 9.65 -4.91 12.09
C LYS A 88 10.81 -5.01 11.11
N ARG A 89 10.53 -4.82 9.82
CA ARG A 89 11.55 -4.63 8.81
C ARG A 89 11.59 -3.17 8.41
N ARG A 90 12.76 -2.57 8.46
CA ARG A 90 13.00 -1.20 8.02
C ARG A 90 13.99 -1.23 6.86
N THR A 91 13.63 -0.55 5.79
CA THR A 91 14.49 -0.35 4.63
C THR A 91 14.53 1.14 4.34
N ALA A 92 15.72 1.68 4.17
CA ALA A 92 15.90 3.06 3.75
C ALA A 92 16.44 3.07 2.31
N VAL A 93 15.84 3.89 1.47
CA VAL A 93 16.24 4.08 0.08
C VAL A 93 16.52 5.57 -0.11
N PRO A 94 17.72 5.98 -0.54
CA PRO A 94 18.00 7.37 -0.86
C PRO A 94 17.07 7.91 -1.95
N LEU A 95 16.55 9.13 -1.78
CA LEU A 95 15.63 9.74 -2.76
C LEU A 95 16.27 9.90 -4.13
N PHE A 96 17.58 10.15 -4.22
CA PHE A 96 18.31 10.26 -5.48
C PHE A 96 18.36 8.94 -6.28
N HIS A 97 18.08 7.80 -5.68
CA HIS A 97 17.88 6.52 -6.38
C HIS A 97 16.50 6.37 -7.01
N LEU A 98 15.58 7.26 -6.69
CA LEU A 98 14.27 7.32 -7.32
C LEU A 98 14.36 8.13 -8.61
N ARG A 99 13.51 7.81 -9.58
CA ARG A 99 13.51 8.44 -10.91
C ARG A 99 12.25 9.26 -11.15
N ALA A 100 11.11 8.65 -10.94
CA ALA A 100 9.82 9.26 -11.21
C ALA A 100 8.73 8.60 -10.37
N VAL A 101 7.64 9.33 -10.15
CA VAL A 101 6.36 8.77 -9.71
C VAL A 101 5.51 8.55 -10.95
N VAL A 102 5.00 7.35 -11.11
CA VAL A 102 4.23 6.95 -12.30
C VAL A 102 2.83 6.56 -11.89
N VAL A 103 1.83 7.09 -12.59
CA VAL A 103 0.44 6.65 -12.50
C VAL A 103 0.04 6.08 -13.85
N ALA A 104 -0.26 4.79 -13.87
CA ALA A 104 -0.56 4.05 -15.08
C ALA A 104 -1.89 3.30 -14.99
N ALA A 105 -2.57 3.16 -16.13
CA ALA A 105 -3.74 2.31 -16.24
C ALA A 105 -3.30 0.84 -16.35
N ARG A 106 -4.02 -0.03 -15.64
CA ARG A 106 -3.84 -1.48 -15.67
C ARG A 106 -5.06 -2.16 -16.30
N ARG A 107 -4.86 -3.36 -16.84
CA ARG A 107 -5.98 -4.17 -17.35
C ARG A 107 -7.07 -4.35 -16.30
N GLY A 108 -8.34 -4.26 -16.70
CA GLY A 108 -9.48 -4.39 -15.79
C GLY A 108 -10.00 -3.07 -15.20
N GLY A 109 -9.64 -1.92 -15.76
CA GLY A 109 -10.12 -0.61 -15.31
C GLY A 109 -9.56 -0.18 -13.95
N MET A 110 -8.40 -0.72 -13.59
CA MET A 110 -7.67 -0.34 -12.39
C MET A 110 -6.53 0.62 -12.76
N TYR A 111 -6.21 1.52 -11.84
CA TYR A 111 -5.06 2.43 -11.94
C TYR A 111 -4.07 2.07 -10.85
N VAL A 112 -2.78 2.18 -11.14
CA VAL A 112 -1.71 1.88 -10.20
C VAL A 112 -0.76 3.08 -10.11
N ALA A 113 -0.39 3.45 -8.89
CA ALA A 113 0.66 4.42 -8.61
C ALA A 113 1.89 3.70 -8.07
N TYR A 114 3.06 4.01 -8.63
CA TYR A 114 4.33 3.45 -8.18
C TYR A 114 5.47 4.45 -8.37
N VAL A 115 6.53 4.27 -7.59
CA VAL A 115 7.78 5.01 -7.75
C VAL A 115 8.78 4.15 -8.50
N GLU A 116 9.26 4.67 -9.61
CA GLU A 116 10.31 4.04 -10.41
C GLU A 116 11.67 4.31 -9.76
N ARG A 117 12.49 3.28 -9.61
CA ARG A 117 13.87 3.40 -9.14
C ARG A 117 14.82 3.48 -10.33
N ARG A 118 15.92 4.21 -10.18
CA ARG A 118 16.99 4.25 -11.19
C ARG A 118 17.65 2.89 -11.39
N ILE A 119 17.75 2.11 -10.32
CA ILE A 119 18.31 0.77 -10.32
C ILE A 119 17.39 -0.12 -9.48
N GLY A 120 16.96 -1.24 -10.06
CA GLY A 120 16.30 -2.32 -9.30
C GLY A 120 14.82 -2.19 -9.03
N GLY A 121 14.00 -2.02 -10.04
CA GLY A 121 12.54 -2.23 -9.97
C GLY A 121 11.73 -1.03 -9.48
N THR A 122 10.50 -1.28 -9.09
CA THR A 122 9.51 -0.27 -8.72
C THR A 122 9.06 -0.43 -7.26
N ILE A 123 8.68 0.66 -6.63
CA ILE A 123 8.06 0.68 -5.30
C ILE A 123 6.59 0.99 -5.50
N HIS A 124 5.74 0.01 -5.30
CA HIS A 124 4.30 0.16 -5.41
C HIS A 124 3.78 1.06 -4.28
N LEU A 125 3.01 2.08 -4.64
CA LEU A 125 2.35 2.98 -3.70
C LEU A 125 0.93 2.50 -3.41
N ASP A 126 0.06 2.54 -4.43
CA ASP A 126 -1.36 2.17 -4.28
C ASP A 126 -2.00 1.77 -5.60
N GLU A 127 -3.18 1.15 -5.52
CA GLU A 127 -4.01 0.75 -6.66
C GLU A 127 -5.47 1.09 -6.39
N ALA A 128 -6.16 1.73 -7.35
CA ALA A 128 -7.56 2.12 -7.21
C ALA A 128 -8.31 2.05 -8.54
N ARG A 129 -9.64 1.93 -8.47
CA ARG A 129 -10.52 1.97 -9.66
C ARG A 129 -10.68 3.37 -10.24
N ARG A 130 -10.46 4.39 -9.42
CA ARG A 130 -10.56 5.81 -9.83
C ARG A 130 -9.19 6.46 -9.78
N PRO A 131 -8.78 7.21 -10.80
CA PRO A 131 -7.45 7.84 -10.84
C PRO A 131 -7.31 8.98 -9.83
N GLY A 132 -8.37 9.74 -9.51
CA GLY A 132 -8.30 10.94 -8.69
C GLY A 132 -7.54 10.78 -7.36
N PRO A 133 -7.89 9.82 -6.50
CA PRO A 133 -7.17 9.62 -5.24
C PRO A 133 -5.69 9.25 -5.44
N LEU A 134 -5.38 8.46 -6.49
CA LEU A 134 -4.00 8.09 -6.82
C LEU A 134 -3.19 9.28 -7.33
N LEU A 135 -3.83 10.17 -8.10
CA LEU A 135 -3.20 11.39 -8.61
C LEU A 135 -2.80 12.30 -7.45
N ALA A 136 -3.73 12.57 -6.53
CA ALA A 136 -3.45 13.39 -5.35
C ALA A 136 -2.32 12.80 -4.48
N LEU A 137 -2.27 11.46 -4.35
CA LEU A 137 -1.20 10.76 -3.63
C LEU A 137 0.13 10.86 -4.38
N ALA A 138 0.11 10.66 -5.70
CA ALA A 138 1.30 10.72 -6.54
C ALA A 138 1.89 12.13 -6.59
N GLU A 139 1.04 13.16 -6.69
CA GLU A 139 1.45 14.58 -6.62
C GLU A 139 2.09 14.91 -5.28
N ALA A 140 1.47 14.51 -4.16
CA ALA A 140 2.01 14.75 -2.83
C ALA A 140 3.40 14.09 -2.64
N VAL A 141 3.61 12.90 -3.20
CA VAL A 141 4.91 12.22 -3.15
C VAL A 141 5.91 12.89 -4.09
N ALA A 142 5.49 13.25 -5.30
CA ALA A 142 6.35 13.90 -6.29
C ALA A 142 6.87 15.25 -5.79
N ASP A 143 6.00 16.06 -5.17
CA ASP A 143 6.36 17.36 -4.61
C ASP A 143 7.43 17.24 -3.50
N VAL A 144 7.20 16.34 -2.54
CA VAL A 144 8.13 16.18 -1.41
C VAL A 144 9.44 15.53 -1.80
N ALA A 145 9.39 14.54 -2.69
CA ALA A 145 10.58 13.84 -3.14
C ALA A 145 11.29 14.52 -4.31
N GLU A 146 10.76 15.63 -4.83
CA GLU A 146 11.24 16.37 -6.02
C GLU A 146 11.38 15.45 -7.24
N LEU A 147 10.42 14.55 -7.42
CA LEU A 147 10.41 13.59 -8.51
C LEU A 147 9.51 14.06 -9.65
N ARG A 148 9.89 13.68 -10.86
CA ARG A 148 9.01 13.87 -12.01
C ARG A 148 7.78 13.00 -11.88
N LEU A 149 6.60 13.62 -12.06
CA LEU A 149 5.34 12.90 -12.17
C LEU A 149 5.08 12.52 -13.63
N VAL A 150 4.82 11.25 -13.88
CA VAL A 150 4.57 10.70 -15.20
C VAL A 150 3.19 10.06 -15.22
N TYR A 151 2.37 10.48 -16.17
CA TYR A 151 1.06 9.87 -16.41
C TYR A 151 1.12 9.04 -17.69
N ASP A 152 0.58 7.86 -17.65
CA ASP A 152 0.28 7.13 -18.88
C ASP A 152 -0.85 7.87 -19.65
N ALA A 153 -0.77 7.89 -20.99
CA ALA A 153 -1.69 8.62 -21.84
C ALA A 153 -3.17 8.26 -21.57
N THR A 154 -3.44 7.00 -21.28
CA THR A 154 -4.78 6.51 -20.90
C THR A 154 -5.28 7.05 -19.57
N THR A 155 -4.38 7.33 -18.62
CA THR A 155 -4.72 7.88 -17.30
C THR A 155 -5.10 9.37 -17.40
N ARG A 156 -4.50 10.11 -18.34
CA ARG A 156 -4.74 11.53 -18.53
C ARG A 156 -6.15 11.83 -19.05
N MET A 157 -6.68 10.99 -19.92
CA MET A 157 -8.06 11.13 -20.44
C MET A 157 -9.12 10.89 -19.36
N ALA A 158 -8.92 9.91 -18.48
CA ALA A 158 -9.87 9.56 -17.42
C ALA A 158 -9.89 10.55 -16.23
N ALA A 159 -8.91 11.45 -16.12
CA ALA A 159 -8.84 12.46 -15.08
C ALA A 159 -9.50 13.80 -15.49
N SER A 160 -9.86 13.96 -16.77
CA SER A 160 -10.50 15.18 -17.32
C SER A 160 -12.04 15.09 -17.43
N ASP A 161 -12.61 13.92 -17.15
CA ASP A 161 -14.06 13.66 -17.07
C ASP A 161 -14.53 13.66 -15.60
#